data_02920d52b777da7fbb950928c94de992
#
_entry.id   02920d52b777da7fbb950928c94de992
#
_cell.length_a   1.000
_cell.length_b   1.000
_cell.length_c   1.000
_cell.angle_alpha   90.00
_cell.angle_beta   90.00
_cell.angle_gamma   90.00
#
_symmetry.space_group_name_H-M   'P 1'
#
loop_
_entity.id
_entity.type
_entity.pdbx_description
1 polymer ?
#
loop_
_entity_poly.entity_id
_entity_poly.type
_entity_poly.pdbx_seq_one_letter_code
_entity_poly.pdbx_strand_id
1 'polypeptide(L)'
;FSRKKLFNYKLILYTVFATAIISFFVWAHHQFVAGIDPRMANVFTITTLIISIPIAEMIFLYIATLYGGSIRLTTPMLWALAFIAEFMIGGITGIFLGASGSDIYFHDTYFVLAHFHYTFFPIAIIGFLAGITYWFPKMFGRMMNETLGKIHFWGTIAAFNSIFIPLFILILGTAGQHRRIYNYQNFPDLADMQGLRVFATTALLVMLAFQAVFLFNFFYSMFKGKPAGKNPWKANTLEWTTTSPPPHGNWAELPNCYRGPYEYSVPGREEDYWPQDVPPDTAPAE
;
A
#
# COMPACT_ATOMS: atom_id res chain seq x y z
N PHE A 1 -4.14 -4.94 -13.67
CA PHE A 1 -5.59 -5.07 -13.39
C PHE A 1 -6.40 -3.84 -13.81
N SER A 2 -5.78 -2.69 -14.06
CA SER A 2 -6.44 -1.52 -14.66
C SER A 2 -6.60 -1.62 -16.19
N ARG A 3 -5.88 -2.52 -16.83
CA ARG A 3 -5.81 -2.70 -18.28
C ARG A 3 -5.40 -1.44 -19.03
N LYS A 4 -4.56 -0.64 -18.42
CA LYS A 4 -4.00 0.57 -18.99
C LYS A 4 -2.49 0.59 -18.87
N LYS A 5 -1.86 1.35 -19.76
CA LYS A 5 -0.46 1.76 -19.63
C LYS A 5 -0.28 2.57 -18.34
N LEU A 6 0.80 2.35 -17.62
CA LEU A 6 1.16 3.15 -16.45
C LEU A 6 1.29 4.62 -16.87
N PHE A 7 0.52 5.49 -16.22
CA PHE A 7 0.48 6.89 -16.58
C PHE A 7 1.81 7.57 -16.23
N ASN A 8 2.44 8.16 -17.23
CA ASN A 8 3.70 8.89 -17.10
C ASN A 8 4.81 8.19 -16.27
N TYR A 9 5.24 7.01 -16.73
CA TYR A 9 6.26 6.18 -16.06
C TYR A 9 7.52 6.96 -15.66
N LYS A 10 8.01 7.86 -16.54
CA LYS A 10 9.22 8.65 -16.27
C LYS A 10 9.02 9.59 -15.07
N LEU A 11 7.85 10.21 -14.97
CA LEU A 11 7.54 11.10 -13.86
C LEU A 11 7.44 10.32 -12.55
N ILE A 12 6.81 9.14 -12.55
CA ILE A 12 6.81 8.24 -11.37
C ILE A 12 8.25 7.93 -10.92
N LEU A 13 9.14 7.63 -11.86
CA LEU A 13 10.54 7.37 -11.54
C LEU A 13 11.21 8.59 -10.88
N TYR A 14 11.02 9.78 -11.44
CA TYR A 14 11.58 11.00 -10.87
C TYR A 14 11.01 11.34 -9.50
N THR A 15 9.72 11.15 -9.27
CA THR A 15 9.10 11.39 -7.94
C THR A 15 9.62 10.41 -6.90
N VAL A 16 9.84 9.14 -7.25
CA VAL A 16 10.44 8.14 -6.35
C VAL A 16 11.86 8.56 -5.94
N PHE A 17 12.70 8.95 -6.90
CA PHE A 17 14.06 9.43 -6.62
C PHE A 17 14.06 10.72 -5.81
N ALA A 18 13.21 11.69 -6.15
CA ALA A 18 13.08 12.95 -5.40
C ALA A 18 12.66 12.68 -3.95
N THR A 19 11.67 11.82 -3.74
CA THR A 19 11.23 11.42 -2.40
C THR A 19 12.37 10.78 -1.62
N ALA A 20 13.11 9.86 -2.22
CA ALA A 20 14.24 9.18 -1.57
C ALA A 20 15.33 10.18 -1.13
N ILE A 21 15.71 11.11 -2.01
CA ILE A 21 16.74 12.13 -1.71
C ILE A 21 16.26 13.08 -0.61
N ILE A 22 15.04 13.63 -0.73
CA ILE A 22 14.51 14.62 0.22
C ILE A 22 14.31 13.98 1.60
N SER A 23 13.99 12.69 1.67
CA SER A 23 13.80 11.97 2.95
C SER A 23 15.01 12.07 3.91
N PHE A 24 16.21 12.20 3.38
CA PHE A 24 17.40 12.41 4.22
C PHE A 24 17.42 13.77 4.95
N PHE A 25 16.67 14.74 4.46
CA PHE A 25 16.69 16.11 4.99
C PHE A 25 15.49 16.45 5.89
N VAL A 26 14.65 15.47 6.24
CA VAL A 26 13.44 15.72 7.01
C VAL A 26 13.43 15.09 8.40
N TRP A 27 14.36 14.23 8.73
CA TRP A 27 14.38 13.37 9.93
C TRP A 27 14.18 14.12 11.25
N ALA A 28 14.67 15.36 11.38
CA ALA A 28 14.60 16.11 12.64
C ALA A 28 13.23 16.75 12.92
N HIS A 29 12.22 16.54 12.05
CA HIS A 29 10.84 16.86 12.40
C HIS A 29 10.34 16.05 13.62
N HIS A 30 10.94 14.92 13.92
CA HIS A 30 10.66 14.17 15.15
C HIS A 30 11.20 14.81 16.43
N GLN A 31 11.89 15.94 16.33
CA GLN A 31 12.55 16.61 17.45
C GLN A 31 11.98 18.00 17.76
N PHE A 32 10.85 18.39 17.16
CA PHE A 32 10.25 19.71 17.35
C PHE A 32 9.99 20.05 18.82
N VAL A 33 9.67 19.06 19.65
CA VAL A 33 9.40 19.23 21.11
C VAL A 33 10.59 18.77 21.97
N ALA A 34 11.72 18.40 21.36
CA ALA A 34 12.91 17.94 22.09
C ALA A 34 13.90 19.08 22.42
N GLY A 35 13.51 20.34 22.28
CA GLY A 35 14.38 21.49 22.54
C GLY A 35 15.26 21.92 21.38
N ILE A 36 14.89 21.58 20.15
CA ILE A 36 15.59 22.05 18.93
C ILE A 36 15.50 23.58 18.80
N ASP A 37 16.57 24.20 18.27
CA ASP A 37 16.56 25.64 17.97
C ASP A 37 15.38 26.00 17.05
N PRO A 38 14.56 27.04 17.35
CA PRO A 38 13.39 27.41 16.57
C PRO A 38 13.70 27.67 15.09
N ARG A 39 14.90 28.15 14.76
CA ARG A 39 15.32 28.37 13.37
C ARG A 39 15.48 27.04 12.64
N MET A 40 16.05 26.05 13.31
CA MET A 40 16.17 24.69 12.77
C MET A 40 14.81 24.01 12.67
N ALA A 41 13.91 24.21 13.63
CA ALA A 41 12.53 23.73 13.53
C ALA A 41 11.82 24.27 12.28
N ASN A 42 12.01 25.55 11.94
CA ASN A 42 11.48 26.11 10.70
C ASN A 42 12.09 25.48 9.45
N VAL A 43 13.40 25.24 9.42
CA VAL A 43 14.06 24.56 8.30
C VAL A 43 13.47 23.16 8.10
N PHE A 44 13.36 22.36 9.17
CA PHE A 44 12.79 21.02 9.08
C PHE A 44 11.28 21.00 8.77
N THR A 45 10.53 22.03 9.18
CA THR A 45 9.16 22.23 8.72
C THR A 45 9.11 22.41 7.20
N ILE A 46 9.92 23.32 6.64
CA ILE A 46 9.94 23.59 5.21
C ILE A 46 10.33 22.35 4.42
N THR A 47 11.42 21.68 4.80
CA THR A 47 11.87 20.46 4.08
C THR A 47 10.86 19.34 4.17
N THR A 48 10.17 19.17 5.30
CA THR A 48 9.13 18.17 5.50
C THR A 48 7.87 18.49 4.68
N LEU A 49 7.49 19.76 4.57
CA LEU A 49 6.37 20.14 3.69
C LEU A 49 6.72 19.97 2.21
N ILE A 50 7.96 20.22 1.81
CA ILE A 50 8.42 20.01 0.43
C ILE A 50 8.32 18.56 0.00
N ILE A 51 8.62 17.58 0.86
CA ILE A 51 8.51 16.16 0.50
C ILE A 51 7.08 15.72 0.21
N SER A 52 6.08 16.45 0.72
CA SER A 52 4.68 16.18 0.41
C SER A 52 4.35 16.34 -1.08
N ILE A 53 5.11 17.16 -1.81
CA ILE A 53 4.88 17.41 -3.24
C ILE A 53 5.12 16.14 -4.07
N PRO A 54 6.34 15.55 -4.10
CA PRO A 54 6.56 14.34 -4.89
C PRO A 54 5.73 13.14 -4.39
N ILE A 55 5.43 13.05 -3.10
CA ILE A 55 4.56 11.99 -2.56
C ILE A 55 3.13 12.13 -3.09
N ALA A 56 2.55 13.33 -3.03
CA ALA A 56 1.21 13.58 -3.56
C ALA A 56 1.17 13.35 -5.08
N GLU A 57 2.19 13.81 -5.81
CA GLU A 57 2.31 13.59 -7.25
C GLU A 57 2.30 12.09 -7.58
N MET A 58 3.05 11.28 -6.87
CA MET A 58 3.08 9.82 -7.07
C MET A 58 1.68 9.19 -6.88
N ILE A 59 0.94 9.58 -5.86
CA ILE A 59 -0.43 9.11 -5.62
C ILE A 59 -1.36 9.55 -6.76
N PHE A 60 -1.29 10.80 -7.21
CA PHE A 60 -2.08 11.27 -8.35
C PHE A 60 -1.77 10.53 -9.64
N LEU A 61 -0.52 10.16 -9.89
CA LEU A 61 -0.12 9.37 -11.06
C LEU A 61 -0.69 7.95 -11.01
N TYR A 62 -0.76 7.34 -9.83
CA TYR A 62 -1.45 6.04 -9.66
C TYR A 62 -2.95 6.17 -9.90
N ILE A 63 -3.60 7.21 -9.37
CA ILE A 63 -5.03 7.48 -9.62
C ILE A 63 -5.27 7.74 -11.12
N ALA A 64 -4.42 8.51 -11.78
CA ALA A 64 -4.48 8.76 -13.21
C ALA A 64 -4.33 7.47 -14.04
N THR A 65 -3.54 6.50 -13.55
CA THR A 65 -3.44 5.16 -14.16
C THR A 65 -4.75 4.39 -14.06
N LEU A 66 -5.53 4.58 -13.00
CA LEU A 66 -6.83 3.95 -12.81
C LEU A 66 -7.95 4.60 -13.65
N TYR A 67 -7.83 5.90 -13.90
CA TYR A 67 -8.86 6.67 -14.59
C TYR A 67 -9.13 6.16 -16.01
N GLY A 68 -10.39 5.83 -16.30
CA GLY A 68 -10.81 5.28 -17.59
C GLY A 68 -10.29 3.86 -17.88
N GLY A 69 -9.82 3.13 -16.86
CA GLY A 69 -9.37 1.74 -16.99
C GLY A 69 -10.48 0.73 -16.81
N SER A 70 -10.26 -0.49 -17.34
CA SER A 70 -11.11 -1.67 -17.11
C SER A 70 -10.63 -2.40 -15.85
N ILE A 71 -11.06 -1.91 -14.67
CA ILE A 71 -10.55 -2.37 -13.38
C ILE A 71 -11.12 -3.75 -13.04
N ARG A 72 -10.23 -4.71 -12.79
CA ARG A 72 -10.58 -6.07 -12.34
C ARG A 72 -10.34 -6.20 -10.84
N LEU A 73 -11.40 -6.26 -10.04
CA LEU A 73 -11.36 -6.31 -8.58
C LEU A 73 -11.00 -7.70 -8.05
N THR A 74 -9.81 -8.16 -8.39
CA THR A 74 -9.16 -9.33 -7.80
C THR A 74 -8.54 -9.00 -6.46
N THR A 75 -8.26 -10.00 -5.63
CA THR A 75 -7.61 -9.77 -4.32
C THR A 75 -6.35 -8.92 -4.40
N PRO A 76 -5.38 -9.16 -5.33
CA PRO A 76 -4.22 -8.29 -5.47
C PRO A 76 -4.57 -6.84 -5.81
N MET A 77 -5.60 -6.63 -6.65
CA MET A 77 -6.04 -5.28 -7.02
C MET A 77 -6.71 -4.56 -5.86
N LEU A 78 -7.50 -5.25 -5.05
CA LEU A 78 -8.10 -4.68 -3.85
C LEU A 78 -7.02 -4.17 -2.90
N TRP A 79 -5.95 -4.94 -2.68
CA TRP A 79 -4.81 -4.51 -1.88
C TRP A 79 -4.09 -3.29 -2.49
N ALA A 80 -3.92 -3.24 -3.80
CA ALA A 80 -3.32 -2.08 -4.48
C ALA A 80 -4.18 -0.81 -4.34
N LEU A 81 -5.51 -0.94 -4.42
CA LEU A 81 -6.43 0.18 -4.20
C LEU A 81 -6.42 0.65 -2.74
N ALA A 82 -6.40 -0.29 -1.79
CA ALA A 82 -6.27 0.03 -0.37
C ALA A 82 -4.94 0.73 -0.08
N PHE A 83 -3.83 0.30 -0.70
CA PHE A 83 -2.55 1.00 -0.58
C PHE A 83 -2.67 2.49 -0.90
N ILE A 84 -3.30 2.83 -2.03
CA ILE A 84 -3.48 4.22 -2.46
C ILE A 84 -4.36 4.98 -1.44
N ALA A 85 -5.49 4.40 -1.04
CA ALA A 85 -6.46 5.05 -0.15
C ALA A 85 -5.88 5.29 1.26
N GLU A 86 -5.29 4.27 1.86
CA GLU A 86 -4.73 4.34 3.21
C GLU A 86 -3.50 5.25 3.27
N PHE A 87 -2.62 5.15 2.27
CA PHE A 87 -1.44 6.01 2.23
C PHE A 87 -1.79 7.49 2.00
N MET A 88 -2.88 7.79 1.29
CA MET A 88 -3.37 9.16 1.14
C MET A 88 -3.78 9.76 2.50
N ILE A 89 -4.44 8.99 3.36
CA ILE A 89 -4.77 9.42 4.73
C ILE A 89 -3.49 9.68 5.54
N GLY A 90 -2.53 8.76 5.45
CA GLY A 90 -1.22 8.92 6.06
C GLY A 90 -0.50 10.19 5.59
N GLY A 91 -0.49 10.46 4.30
CA GLY A 91 0.11 11.66 3.73
C GLY A 91 -0.52 12.95 4.24
N ILE A 92 -1.86 13.03 4.27
CA ILE A 92 -2.60 14.20 4.77
C ILE A 92 -2.30 14.43 6.26
N THR A 93 -2.35 13.40 7.09
CA THR A 93 -2.03 13.52 8.53
C THR A 93 -0.56 13.91 8.76
N GLY A 94 0.35 13.52 7.86
CA GLY A 94 1.75 13.90 7.89
C GLY A 94 2.00 15.40 7.71
N ILE A 95 1.15 16.11 6.97
CA ILE A 95 1.26 17.56 6.81
C ILE A 95 1.10 18.27 8.16
N PHE A 96 0.17 17.81 9.00
CA PHE A 96 -0.04 18.37 10.34
C PHE A 96 1.16 18.12 11.25
N LEU A 97 1.75 16.94 11.22
CA LEU A 97 2.92 16.59 12.02
C LEU A 97 4.23 17.18 11.46
N GLY A 98 4.28 17.45 10.16
CA GLY A 98 5.44 18.05 9.50
C GLY A 98 5.61 19.54 9.78
N ALA A 99 4.58 20.22 10.25
CA ALA A 99 4.61 21.63 10.61
C ALA A 99 4.81 21.77 12.12
N SER A 100 5.92 22.37 12.54
CA SER A 100 6.28 22.50 13.96
C SER A 100 5.20 23.20 14.79
N GLY A 101 4.49 24.18 14.23
CA GLY A 101 3.40 24.90 14.91
C GLY A 101 2.19 24.05 15.25
N SER A 102 1.91 22.99 14.51
CA SER A 102 0.85 22.02 14.81
C SER A 102 1.38 20.79 15.56
N ASP A 103 2.62 20.36 15.29
CA ASP A 103 3.20 19.19 15.94
C ASP A 103 3.31 19.34 17.46
N ILE A 104 3.48 20.54 17.99
CA ILE A 104 3.51 20.79 19.43
C ILE A 104 2.24 20.31 20.16
N TYR A 105 1.09 20.23 19.46
CA TYR A 105 -0.16 19.72 20.01
C TYR A 105 -0.36 18.22 19.79
N PHE A 106 0.23 17.66 18.74
CA PHE A 106 0.05 16.27 18.34
C PHE A 106 1.23 15.38 18.70
N HIS A 107 2.39 15.97 19.02
CA HIS A 107 3.60 15.22 19.34
C HIS A 107 3.36 14.22 20.47
N ASP A 108 3.82 12.99 20.27
CA ASP A 108 3.66 11.87 21.21
C ASP A 108 2.20 11.55 21.62
N THR A 109 1.23 11.93 20.80
CA THR A 109 -0.19 11.54 20.98
C THR A 109 -0.57 10.36 20.10
N TYR A 110 -1.81 9.88 20.26
CA TYR A 110 -2.40 8.85 19.39
C TYR A 110 -2.59 9.31 17.94
N PHE A 111 -2.57 10.61 17.68
CA PHE A 111 -2.56 11.14 16.31
C PHE A 111 -1.29 10.71 15.57
N VAL A 112 -0.13 10.78 16.23
CA VAL A 112 1.14 10.28 15.66
C VAL A 112 1.07 8.78 15.39
N LEU A 113 0.44 8.02 16.31
CA LEU A 113 0.23 6.58 16.13
C LEU A 113 -0.56 6.29 14.86
N ALA A 114 -1.67 6.99 14.66
CA ALA A 114 -2.48 6.85 13.47
C ALA A 114 -1.70 7.21 12.19
N HIS A 115 -1.04 8.36 12.20
CA HIS A 115 -0.25 8.82 11.05
C HIS A 115 0.73 7.74 10.57
N PHE A 116 1.60 7.25 11.43
CA PHE A 116 2.62 6.31 10.97
C PHE A 116 2.04 4.94 10.62
N HIS A 117 0.91 4.52 11.19
CA HIS A 117 0.22 3.32 10.74
C HIS A 117 -0.40 3.50 9.36
N TYR A 118 -0.93 4.67 9.02
CA TYR A 118 -1.42 4.96 7.67
C TYR A 118 -0.32 5.18 6.63
N THR A 119 0.93 5.37 7.03
CA THR A 119 2.07 5.40 6.11
C THR A 119 2.78 4.05 6.05
N PHE A 120 3.12 3.46 7.18
CA PHE A 120 3.89 2.23 7.25
C PHE A 120 3.08 0.98 6.89
N PHE A 121 1.85 0.86 7.36
CA PHE A 121 1.01 -0.32 7.08
C PHE A 121 0.71 -0.48 5.58
N PRO A 122 0.33 0.56 4.83
CA PRO A 122 0.21 0.45 3.39
C PRO A 122 1.51 0.01 2.70
N ILE A 123 2.63 0.62 3.03
CA ILE A 123 3.91 0.31 2.38
C ILE A 123 4.37 -1.12 2.69
N ALA A 124 4.44 -1.47 3.97
CA ALA A 124 5.03 -2.74 4.40
C ALA A 124 4.04 -3.91 4.29
N ILE A 125 2.84 -3.77 4.82
CA ILE A 125 1.90 -4.89 4.95
C ILE A 125 0.99 -5.00 3.74
N ILE A 126 0.31 -3.92 3.33
CA ILE A 126 -0.60 -3.98 2.18
C ILE A 126 0.19 -4.27 0.90
N GLY A 127 1.35 -3.61 0.71
CA GLY A 127 2.24 -3.88 -0.42
C GLY A 127 2.73 -5.33 -0.47
N PHE A 128 3.12 -5.89 0.68
CA PHE A 128 3.51 -7.29 0.81
C PHE A 128 2.36 -8.25 0.48
N LEU A 129 1.16 -8.01 1.03
CA LEU A 129 -0.02 -8.83 0.76
C LEU A 129 -0.46 -8.76 -0.72
N ALA A 130 -0.39 -7.57 -1.33
CA ALA A 130 -0.61 -7.40 -2.76
C ALA A 130 0.39 -8.23 -3.58
N GLY A 131 1.69 -8.13 -3.25
CA GLY A 131 2.76 -8.86 -3.92
C GLY A 131 2.63 -10.37 -3.77
N ILE A 132 2.43 -10.87 -2.56
CA ILE A 132 2.25 -12.31 -2.32
C ILE A 132 1.06 -12.84 -3.10
N THR A 133 -0.10 -12.21 -3.01
CA THR A 133 -1.30 -12.69 -3.71
C THR A 133 -1.15 -12.61 -5.24
N TYR A 134 -0.43 -11.62 -5.75
CA TYR A 134 -0.17 -11.46 -7.18
C TYR A 134 0.80 -12.51 -7.71
N TRP A 135 1.94 -12.74 -7.04
CA TRP A 135 2.96 -13.68 -7.48
C TRP A 135 2.80 -15.09 -6.94
N PHE A 136 1.81 -15.35 -6.06
CA PHE A 136 1.53 -16.70 -5.56
C PHE A 136 1.43 -17.76 -6.66
N PRO A 137 0.69 -17.51 -7.79
CA PRO A 137 0.65 -18.43 -8.92
C PRO A 137 2.03 -18.75 -9.49
N LYS A 138 2.89 -17.74 -9.56
CA LYS A 138 4.25 -17.90 -10.08
C LYS A 138 5.13 -18.70 -9.12
N MET A 139 4.99 -18.49 -7.81
CA MET A 139 5.76 -19.21 -6.79
C MET A 139 5.38 -20.69 -6.67
N PHE A 140 4.08 -20.99 -6.73
CA PHE A 140 3.57 -22.33 -6.37
C PHE A 140 2.83 -23.06 -7.51
N GLY A 141 2.68 -22.44 -8.68
CA GLY A 141 1.92 -23.02 -9.80
C GLY A 141 0.42 -23.16 -9.54
N ARG A 142 -0.12 -22.55 -8.49
CA ARG A 142 -1.51 -22.67 -8.04
C ARG A 142 -2.08 -21.31 -7.70
N MET A 143 -3.40 -21.17 -7.78
CA MET A 143 -4.13 -19.96 -7.39
C MET A 143 -4.48 -19.99 -5.90
N MET A 144 -4.35 -18.87 -5.21
CA MET A 144 -5.01 -18.68 -3.91
C MET A 144 -6.53 -18.66 -4.06
N ASN A 145 -7.23 -19.05 -3.00
CA ASN A 145 -8.69 -18.96 -2.99
C ASN A 145 -9.14 -17.50 -2.92
N GLU A 146 -9.80 -17.03 -3.96
CA GLU A 146 -10.22 -15.64 -4.12
C GLU A 146 -11.25 -15.20 -3.06
N THR A 147 -12.17 -16.08 -2.69
CA THR A 147 -13.18 -15.78 -1.64
C THR A 147 -12.51 -15.57 -0.29
N LEU A 148 -11.61 -16.47 0.12
CA LEU A 148 -10.85 -16.31 1.36
C LEU A 148 -9.95 -15.07 1.30
N GLY A 149 -9.37 -14.77 0.14
CA GLY A 149 -8.58 -13.56 -0.09
C GLY A 149 -9.41 -12.29 0.15
N LYS A 150 -10.63 -12.24 -0.36
CA LYS A 150 -11.54 -11.10 -0.16
C LYS A 150 -12.06 -10.99 1.26
N ILE A 151 -12.34 -12.11 1.93
CA ILE A 151 -12.71 -12.12 3.35
C ILE A 151 -11.57 -11.54 4.20
N HIS A 152 -10.35 -12.00 3.98
CA HIS A 152 -9.16 -11.46 4.63
C HIS A 152 -9.01 -9.96 4.37
N PHE A 153 -9.10 -9.54 3.12
CA PHE A 153 -8.99 -8.14 2.72
C PHE A 153 -9.98 -7.25 3.45
N TRP A 154 -11.29 -7.52 3.30
CA TRP A 154 -12.32 -6.66 3.88
C TRP A 154 -12.29 -6.66 5.40
N GLY A 155 -12.06 -7.81 6.03
CA GLY A 155 -11.95 -7.89 7.48
C GLY A 155 -10.75 -7.12 8.02
N THR A 156 -9.61 -7.21 7.37
CA THR A 156 -8.40 -6.47 7.75
C THR A 156 -8.59 -4.96 7.59
N ILE A 157 -9.06 -4.48 6.43
CA ILE A 157 -9.22 -3.05 6.15
C ILE A 157 -10.32 -2.44 7.03
N ALA A 158 -11.46 -3.12 7.22
CA ALA A 158 -12.52 -2.64 8.09
C ALA A 158 -12.06 -2.51 9.56
N ALA A 159 -11.39 -3.53 10.08
CA ALA A 159 -10.86 -3.49 11.44
C ALA A 159 -9.78 -2.41 11.61
N PHE A 160 -8.85 -2.28 10.65
CA PHE A 160 -7.82 -1.24 10.65
C PHE A 160 -8.44 0.16 10.71
N ASN A 161 -9.35 0.46 9.78
CA ASN A 161 -9.98 1.78 9.72
C ASN A 161 -10.91 2.07 10.90
N SER A 162 -11.51 1.05 11.54
CA SER A 162 -12.31 1.26 12.75
C SER A 162 -11.48 1.73 13.95
N ILE A 163 -10.20 1.41 13.97
CA ILE A 163 -9.27 1.84 15.03
C ILE A 163 -8.73 3.24 14.73
N PHE A 164 -8.08 3.40 13.57
CA PHE A 164 -7.18 4.54 13.38
C PHE A 164 -7.90 5.83 13.00
N ILE A 165 -8.94 5.83 12.16
CA ILE A 165 -9.67 7.06 11.82
C ILE A 165 -10.51 7.57 12.99
N PRO A 166 -11.56 6.84 13.45
CA PRO A 166 -12.49 7.39 14.43
C PRO A 166 -11.84 7.58 15.80
N LEU A 167 -11.00 6.62 16.23
CA LEU A 167 -10.45 6.67 17.57
C LEU A 167 -9.14 7.46 17.64
N PHE A 168 -8.14 7.11 16.83
CA PHE A 168 -6.79 7.64 17.01
C PHE A 168 -6.61 9.01 16.36
N ILE A 169 -7.29 9.29 15.23
CA ILE A 169 -7.26 10.63 14.63
C ILE A 169 -8.29 11.54 15.30
N LEU A 170 -9.59 11.18 15.19
CA LEU A 170 -10.68 12.12 15.49
C LEU A 170 -11.00 12.28 16.97
N ILE A 171 -10.75 11.28 17.82
CA ILE A 171 -11.12 11.33 19.23
C ILE A 171 -9.87 11.36 20.13
N LEU A 172 -9.17 10.24 20.27
CA LEU A 172 -8.08 10.12 21.25
C LEU A 172 -6.88 11.00 20.90
N GLY A 173 -6.57 11.16 19.60
CA GLY A 173 -5.46 12.01 19.14
C GLY A 173 -5.74 13.49 19.34
N THR A 174 -6.96 13.96 19.00
CA THR A 174 -7.37 15.37 19.20
C THR A 174 -7.61 15.71 20.67
N ALA A 175 -8.01 14.73 21.49
CA ALA A 175 -8.08 14.89 22.95
C ALA A 175 -6.68 14.92 23.61
N GLY A 176 -5.61 14.78 22.85
CA GLY A 176 -4.25 14.82 23.39
C GLY A 176 -3.84 13.55 24.15
N GLN A 177 -4.49 12.41 23.89
CA GLN A 177 -4.10 11.17 24.55
C GLN A 177 -2.66 10.80 24.17
N HIS A 178 -1.78 10.81 25.16
CA HIS A 178 -0.38 10.45 24.98
C HIS A 178 -0.20 8.98 24.65
N ARG A 179 0.73 8.67 23.74
CA ARG A 179 1.23 7.31 23.51
C ARG A 179 2.26 6.93 24.58
N ARG A 180 2.56 5.63 24.70
CA ARG A 180 3.57 5.10 25.64
C ARG A 180 3.24 5.29 27.12
N ILE A 181 1.98 5.57 27.46
CA ILE A 181 1.51 5.65 28.82
C ILE A 181 0.94 4.31 29.25
N TYR A 182 1.43 3.81 30.36
CA TYR A 182 0.97 2.54 30.95
C TYR A 182 -0.40 2.67 31.61
N ASN A 183 -0.62 3.75 32.37
CA ASN A 183 -1.83 3.93 33.15
C ASN A 183 -2.44 5.31 32.92
N TYR A 184 -3.58 5.34 32.23
CA TYR A 184 -4.33 6.55 31.94
C TYR A 184 -5.20 7.05 33.11
N GLN A 185 -5.34 6.28 34.20
CA GLN A 185 -6.04 6.71 35.41
C GLN A 185 -5.39 7.94 36.06
N ASN A 186 -4.12 8.17 35.80
CA ASN A 186 -3.40 9.34 36.28
C ASN A 186 -3.71 10.64 35.49
N PHE A 187 -4.55 10.53 34.46
CA PHE A 187 -4.98 11.63 33.59
C PHE A 187 -6.50 11.74 33.64
N PRO A 188 -7.09 12.57 34.54
CA PRO A 188 -8.54 12.61 34.75
C PRO A 188 -9.35 12.82 33.46
N ASP A 189 -8.86 13.72 32.59
CA ASP A 189 -9.53 14.02 31.31
C ASP A 189 -9.53 12.85 30.30
N LEU A 190 -8.67 11.86 30.50
CA LEU A 190 -8.53 10.69 29.63
C LEU A 190 -9.07 9.41 30.29
N ALA A 191 -9.29 9.40 31.58
CA ALA A 191 -9.73 8.21 32.33
C ALA A 191 -11.05 7.66 31.80
N ASP A 192 -12.02 8.53 31.49
CA ASP A 192 -13.35 8.17 30.99
C ASP A 192 -13.35 7.57 29.59
N MET A 193 -12.23 7.67 28.85
CA MET A 193 -12.08 7.12 27.51
C MET A 193 -11.70 5.62 27.48
N GLN A 194 -11.77 4.93 28.62
CA GLN A 194 -11.39 3.51 28.71
C GLN A 194 -12.20 2.61 27.77
N GLY A 195 -13.49 2.87 27.59
CA GLY A 195 -14.33 2.13 26.64
C GLY A 195 -13.82 2.16 25.21
N LEU A 196 -13.29 3.31 24.76
CA LEU A 196 -12.70 3.48 23.42
C LEU A 196 -11.40 2.70 23.27
N ARG A 197 -10.57 2.65 24.29
CA ARG A 197 -9.33 1.83 24.30
C ARG A 197 -9.61 0.34 24.25
N VAL A 198 -10.65 -0.11 24.98
CA VAL A 198 -11.12 -1.50 24.92
C VAL A 198 -11.62 -1.84 23.51
N PHE A 199 -12.42 -0.93 22.92
CA PHE A 199 -12.87 -1.11 21.53
C PHE A 199 -11.69 -1.22 20.56
N ALA A 200 -10.69 -0.34 20.65
CA ALA A 200 -9.50 -0.38 19.79
C ALA A 200 -8.74 -1.73 19.93
N THR A 201 -8.57 -2.20 21.16
CA THR A 201 -7.95 -3.51 21.43
C THR A 201 -8.76 -4.65 20.84
N THR A 202 -10.08 -4.62 20.99
CA THR A 202 -10.98 -5.64 20.42
C THR A 202 -10.91 -5.65 18.89
N ALA A 203 -10.94 -4.48 18.25
CA ALA A 203 -10.81 -4.36 16.81
C ALA A 203 -9.43 -4.87 16.31
N LEU A 204 -8.36 -4.64 17.08
CA LEU A 204 -7.04 -5.22 16.80
C LEU A 204 -7.07 -6.76 16.86
N LEU A 205 -7.70 -7.35 17.85
CA LEU A 205 -7.85 -8.80 17.96
C LEU A 205 -8.67 -9.38 16.80
N VAL A 206 -9.72 -8.69 16.38
CA VAL A 206 -10.50 -9.05 15.18
C VAL A 206 -9.62 -8.97 13.94
N MET A 207 -8.81 -7.92 13.77
CA MET A 207 -7.86 -7.80 12.66
C MET A 207 -6.88 -8.97 12.64
N LEU A 208 -6.34 -9.37 13.79
CA LEU A 208 -5.44 -10.54 13.91
C LEU A 208 -6.14 -11.84 13.53
N ALA A 209 -7.42 -12.02 13.86
CA ALA A 209 -8.19 -13.18 13.43
C ALA A 209 -8.29 -13.29 11.90
N PHE A 210 -8.42 -12.17 11.19
CA PHE A 210 -8.37 -12.16 9.72
C PHE A 210 -7.01 -12.52 9.15
N GLN A 211 -5.90 -12.28 9.88
CA GLN A 211 -4.59 -12.77 9.45
C GLN A 211 -4.51 -14.31 9.50
N ALA A 212 -5.21 -14.96 10.42
CA ALA A 212 -5.32 -16.42 10.41
C ALA A 212 -6.05 -16.94 9.15
N VAL A 213 -7.05 -16.20 8.62
CA VAL A 213 -7.68 -16.54 7.33
C VAL A 213 -6.66 -16.46 6.19
N PHE A 214 -5.78 -15.45 6.19
CA PHE A 214 -4.70 -15.36 5.21
C PHE A 214 -3.75 -16.55 5.29
N LEU A 215 -3.24 -16.87 6.48
CA LEU A 215 -2.33 -17.99 6.69
C LEU A 215 -2.97 -19.31 6.25
N PHE A 216 -4.22 -19.54 6.63
CA PHE A 216 -4.96 -20.70 6.17
C PHE A 216 -5.06 -20.75 4.63
N ASN A 217 -5.47 -19.65 3.99
CA ASN A 217 -5.58 -19.58 2.54
C ASN A 217 -4.23 -19.82 1.86
N PHE A 218 -3.16 -19.23 2.40
CA PHE A 218 -1.81 -19.38 1.87
C PHE A 218 -1.36 -20.84 1.85
N PHE A 219 -1.36 -21.51 3.01
CA PHE A 219 -0.90 -22.89 3.11
C PHE A 219 -1.87 -23.88 2.43
N TYR A 220 -3.17 -23.71 2.58
CA TYR A 220 -4.15 -24.53 1.87
C TYR A 220 -3.95 -24.45 0.34
N SER A 221 -3.79 -23.26 -0.18
CA SER A 221 -3.67 -23.04 -1.63
C SER A 221 -2.35 -23.56 -2.20
N MET A 222 -1.27 -23.62 -1.42
CA MET A 222 -0.01 -24.25 -1.85
C MET A 222 -0.21 -25.71 -2.28
N PHE A 223 -1.10 -26.43 -1.60
CA PHE A 223 -1.31 -27.87 -1.83
C PHE A 223 -2.62 -28.17 -2.58
N LYS A 224 -3.67 -27.42 -2.33
CA LYS A 224 -5.04 -27.69 -2.82
C LYS A 224 -5.60 -26.59 -3.74
N GLY A 225 -4.87 -25.51 -3.98
CA GLY A 225 -5.28 -24.46 -4.90
C GLY A 225 -5.46 -24.96 -6.34
N LYS A 226 -6.30 -24.31 -7.12
CA LYS A 226 -6.48 -24.62 -8.55
C LYS A 226 -5.16 -24.42 -9.30
N PRO A 227 -4.79 -25.27 -10.26
CA PRO A 227 -3.63 -25.00 -11.14
C PRO A 227 -3.75 -23.64 -11.80
N ALA A 228 -2.66 -22.89 -11.81
CA ALA A 228 -2.69 -21.48 -12.22
C ALA A 228 -2.42 -21.28 -13.72
N GLY A 229 -1.75 -22.23 -14.35
CA GLY A 229 -1.22 -22.02 -15.70
C GLY A 229 -0.04 -21.02 -15.72
N LYS A 230 0.42 -20.69 -16.92
CA LYS A 230 1.57 -19.82 -17.14
C LYS A 230 1.31 -18.37 -16.72
N ASN A 231 0.13 -17.82 -17.11
CA ASN A 231 -0.23 -16.41 -16.91
C ASN A 231 -1.72 -16.23 -16.58
N PRO A 232 -2.14 -16.50 -15.34
CA PRO A 232 -3.55 -16.44 -14.95
C PRO A 232 -4.14 -15.03 -14.97
N TRP A 233 -3.27 -14.02 -14.90
CA TRP A 233 -3.68 -12.61 -14.84
C TRP A 233 -3.78 -11.93 -16.21
N LYS A 234 -3.27 -12.57 -17.27
CA LYS A 234 -3.00 -11.91 -18.56
C LYS A 234 -2.14 -10.64 -18.32
N ALA A 235 -1.06 -10.79 -17.59
CA ALA A 235 -0.13 -9.71 -17.27
C ALA A 235 1.01 -9.65 -18.28
N ASN A 236 1.52 -8.44 -18.57
CA ASN A 236 2.49 -8.21 -19.64
C ASN A 236 3.94 -8.29 -19.20
N THR A 237 4.24 -8.29 -17.91
CA THR A 237 5.62 -8.35 -17.43
C THR A 237 6.25 -9.73 -17.69
N LEU A 238 7.58 -9.75 -17.90
CA LEU A 238 8.30 -10.90 -18.44
C LEU A 238 8.20 -12.17 -17.59
N GLU A 239 8.09 -12.06 -16.28
CA GLU A 239 7.93 -13.22 -15.39
C GLU A 239 6.69 -14.07 -15.74
N TRP A 240 5.72 -13.49 -16.46
CA TRP A 240 4.52 -14.19 -16.88
C TRP A 240 4.68 -14.88 -18.26
N THR A 241 5.83 -14.75 -18.90
CA THR A 241 6.13 -15.47 -20.16
C THR A 241 6.72 -16.86 -19.91
N THR A 242 7.20 -17.16 -18.70
CA THR A 242 7.71 -18.49 -18.31
C THR A 242 6.69 -19.33 -17.57
N THR A 243 7.01 -20.59 -17.31
CA THR A 243 6.14 -21.54 -16.56
C THR A 243 5.92 -21.10 -15.11
N SER A 244 4.95 -21.69 -14.44
CA SER A 244 4.63 -21.43 -13.02
C SER A 244 4.64 -22.78 -12.26
N PRO A 245 5.65 -23.05 -11.40
CA PRO A 245 6.84 -22.26 -11.10
C PRO A 245 7.81 -22.12 -12.28
N PRO A 246 8.70 -21.09 -12.29
CA PRO A 246 9.72 -20.97 -13.32
C PRO A 246 10.81 -22.05 -13.17
N PRO A 247 11.47 -22.49 -14.26
CA PRO A 247 12.63 -23.37 -14.17
C PRO A 247 13.85 -22.63 -13.60
N HIS A 248 14.91 -23.38 -13.29
CA HIS A 248 16.20 -22.77 -12.98
C HIS A 248 16.67 -21.92 -14.18
N GLY A 249 17.07 -20.67 -13.93
CA GLY A 249 17.41 -19.70 -14.96
C GLY A 249 16.22 -18.95 -15.56
N ASN A 250 15.00 -19.17 -15.08
CA ASN A 250 13.72 -18.56 -15.46
C ASN A 250 13.21 -18.93 -16.85
N TRP A 251 14.05 -18.99 -17.88
CA TRP A 251 13.70 -19.37 -19.26
C TRP A 251 14.72 -20.37 -19.81
N ALA A 252 14.27 -21.30 -20.63
CA ALA A 252 15.18 -22.16 -21.41
C ALA A 252 15.91 -21.36 -22.50
N GLU A 253 15.17 -20.42 -23.14
CA GLU A 253 15.68 -19.44 -24.09
C GLU A 253 15.15 -18.07 -23.73
N LEU A 254 15.98 -17.03 -23.79
CA LEU A 254 15.56 -15.67 -23.45
C LEU A 254 14.47 -15.19 -24.42
N PRO A 255 13.34 -14.67 -23.93
CA PRO A 255 12.29 -14.17 -24.79
C PRO A 255 12.70 -12.89 -25.52
N ASN A 256 12.32 -12.76 -26.77
CA ASN A 256 12.41 -11.50 -27.49
C ASN A 256 11.29 -10.57 -26.99
N CYS A 257 11.62 -9.31 -26.70
CA CYS A 257 10.65 -8.31 -26.26
C CYS A 257 10.37 -7.31 -27.37
N TYR A 258 9.13 -7.27 -27.82
CA TYR A 258 8.70 -6.42 -28.94
C TYR A 258 8.02 -5.14 -28.45
N ARG A 259 7.66 -5.04 -27.16
CA ARG A 259 6.97 -3.88 -26.57
C ARG A 259 7.27 -3.73 -25.08
N GLY A 260 6.83 -2.60 -24.51
CA GLY A 260 7.01 -2.30 -23.09
C GLY A 260 6.12 -3.17 -22.16
N PRO A 261 6.50 -3.28 -20.87
CA PRO A 261 5.82 -4.16 -19.90
C PRO A 261 4.41 -3.67 -19.50
N TYR A 262 4.05 -2.43 -19.82
CA TYR A 262 2.80 -1.81 -19.40
C TYR A 262 1.92 -1.37 -20.58
N GLU A 263 2.12 -1.95 -21.75
CA GLU A 263 1.38 -1.62 -22.96
C GLU A 263 0.13 -2.51 -23.09
N TYR A 264 -0.91 -2.13 -22.34
CA TYR A 264 -2.25 -2.69 -22.47
C TYR A 264 -3.10 -1.83 -23.41
N SER A 265 -4.16 -2.43 -23.97
CA SER A 265 -5.12 -1.73 -24.86
C SER A 265 -4.43 -0.99 -26.01
N VAL A 266 -3.62 -1.73 -26.77
CA VAL A 266 -2.87 -1.20 -27.91
C VAL A 266 -3.84 -0.70 -28.98
N PRO A 267 -3.70 0.52 -29.51
CA PRO A 267 -4.56 1.05 -30.57
C PRO A 267 -4.63 0.13 -31.79
N GLY A 268 -5.84 -0.10 -32.32
CA GLY A 268 -6.08 -0.95 -33.48
C GLY A 268 -6.25 -2.45 -33.16
N ARG A 269 -6.27 -2.82 -31.86
CA ARG A 269 -6.55 -4.19 -31.39
C ARG A 269 -7.84 -4.20 -30.58
N GLU A 270 -8.66 -5.23 -30.79
CA GLU A 270 -9.89 -5.47 -29.99
C GLU A 270 -9.56 -5.95 -28.58
N GLU A 271 -8.44 -6.70 -28.41
CA GLU A 271 -8.04 -7.27 -27.14
C GLU A 271 -7.26 -6.28 -26.28
N ASP A 272 -7.55 -6.24 -24.98
CA ASP A 272 -6.86 -5.40 -24.00
C ASP A 272 -5.47 -5.94 -23.59
N TYR A 273 -5.14 -7.19 -23.98
CA TYR A 273 -3.93 -7.89 -23.62
C TYR A 273 -3.13 -8.32 -24.85
N TRP A 274 -1.86 -7.95 -24.89
CA TRP A 274 -0.92 -8.37 -25.90
C TRP A 274 0.43 -8.73 -25.26
N PRO A 275 0.87 -10.00 -25.27
CA PRO A 275 2.12 -10.41 -24.66
C PRO A 275 3.34 -9.68 -25.22
N GLN A 276 4.32 -9.38 -24.37
CA GLN A 276 5.56 -8.70 -24.78
C GLN A 276 6.38 -9.50 -25.78
N ASP A 277 6.33 -10.83 -25.70
CA ASP A 277 7.10 -11.79 -26.48
C ASP A 277 6.44 -12.19 -27.81
N VAL A 278 5.29 -11.59 -28.15
CA VAL A 278 4.61 -11.82 -29.43
C VAL A 278 4.92 -10.70 -30.42
N PRO A 279 5.38 -11.02 -31.63
CA PRO A 279 5.65 -10.03 -32.67
C PRO A 279 4.43 -9.15 -33.00
N PRO A 280 4.64 -7.89 -33.44
CA PRO A 280 3.55 -6.94 -33.70
C PRO A 280 2.51 -7.41 -34.72
N ASP A 281 2.93 -8.16 -35.71
CA ASP A 281 2.10 -8.54 -36.86
C ASP A 281 1.48 -9.94 -36.77
N THR A 282 1.70 -10.63 -35.64
CA THR A 282 1.07 -11.92 -35.39
C THR A 282 -0.14 -11.77 -34.49
N ALA A 283 -1.29 -12.27 -34.90
CA ALA A 283 -2.43 -12.46 -34.00
C ALA A 283 -2.02 -13.43 -32.87
N PRO A 284 -2.42 -13.20 -31.61
CA PRO A 284 -2.24 -14.21 -30.57
C PRO A 284 -2.92 -15.51 -31.03
N ALA A 285 -2.23 -16.63 -30.89
CA ALA A 285 -2.87 -17.93 -31.04
C ALA A 285 -3.97 -18.05 -29.98
N GLU A 286 -5.18 -18.42 -30.38
CA GLU A 286 -6.34 -18.63 -29.51
C GLU A 286 -6.08 -19.68 -28.42
#